data_42d3883778eed6b61895db09319994b1
#
_entry.id   42d3883778eed6b61895db09319994b1
#
_cell.length_a   1.000
_cell.length_b   1.000
_cell.length_c   1.000
_cell.angle_alpha   90.00
_cell.angle_beta   90.00
_cell.angle_gamma   90.00
#
_symmetry.space_group_name_H-M   'P 1'
#
loop_
_entity.id
_entity.type
_entity.pdbx_description
1 polymer ?
#
loop_
_entity_poly.entity_id
_entity_poly.type
_entity_poly.pdbx_seq_one_letter_code
_entity_poly.pdbx_strand_id
1 'polypeptide(L)'
;VEPLKHRVDRFFLLTQNGTDIPTEIRAGLVTFLTASYIIFVQPAVLSETGMDFGAVMTATCLSAALGCLIMGLWANYPIALAPGMGINFYFAYTVVIGQGISWQTALGAVFCSGLILIVLTLLRVRALILNLIPDFLKSGIAAGIGLFIAFIGFVQGGLVVENPGTLVKLGNLKSLPVIFTLSGLVLIGVLLQRKIKGAILIGMVLLTLLGLPFGLVTYQGLVSMPPDMGPTLMQMDIAGAFDLGLITVVLVFVFVDLFDTAGTLVGVSQQAGFMEHGKLPRATRAFLPDAVATTAGAAMGTSTVVCYIESSTGVAEGGRTGLTAVVVAVLFLLALFLSPIAQMIGGGYTPEMGKTLYPITAPVLIIVGCLMASNLTRIDWGKWDEALPAFLTFVGMPLTYSIADGMALGFITYPVLKICSGKSVHPVMILIAVLFLLRYVMLGD
;
A
#
# COMPACT_ATOMS: atom_id res chain seq x y z
N VAL A 1 28.37 25.78 -11.50
CA VAL A 1 27.85 24.81 -10.51
C VAL A 1 27.40 25.52 -9.22
N GLU A 2 28.15 26.53 -8.72
CA GLU A 2 27.73 27.28 -7.51
C GLU A 2 26.33 27.92 -7.58
N PRO A 3 25.94 28.62 -8.66
CA PRO A 3 24.61 29.23 -8.70
C PRO A 3 23.44 28.20 -8.65
N LEU A 4 23.63 26.98 -9.18
CA LEU A 4 22.61 25.93 -9.14
C LEU A 4 22.46 25.38 -7.73
N LYS A 5 23.56 25.11 -7.03
CA LYS A 5 23.58 24.63 -5.64
C LYS A 5 22.82 25.59 -4.71
N HIS A 6 23.09 26.91 -4.85
CA HIS A 6 22.37 27.94 -4.08
C HIS A 6 20.86 28.00 -4.38
N ARG A 7 20.45 27.80 -5.64
CA ARG A 7 19.03 27.75 -6.00
C ARG A 7 18.32 26.55 -5.41
N VAL A 8 18.93 25.37 -5.45
CA VAL A 8 18.41 24.14 -4.87
C VAL A 8 18.31 24.27 -3.35
N ASP A 9 19.34 24.77 -2.68
CA ASP A 9 19.33 25.00 -1.22
C ASP A 9 18.20 25.96 -0.82
N ARG A 10 18.05 27.08 -1.53
CA ARG A 10 17.00 28.06 -1.25
C ARG A 10 15.59 27.51 -1.51
N PHE A 11 15.40 26.69 -2.55
CA PHE A 11 14.09 26.14 -2.90
C PHE A 11 13.64 25.09 -1.88
N PHE A 12 14.51 24.14 -1.52
CA PHE A 12 14.20 23.07 -0.58
C PHE A 12 14.47 23.42 0.89
N LEU A 13 15.10 24.59 1.16
CA LEU A 13 15.48 25.03 2.51
C LEU A 13 16.43 24.03 3.19
N LEU A 14 17.42 23.52 2.46
CA LEU A 14 18.34 22.47 2.91
C LEU A 14 19.09 22.88 4.18
N THR A 15 19.78 24.01 4.13
CA THR A 15 20.56 24.54 5.26
C THR A 15 19.69 24.79 6.49
N GLN A 16 18.44 25.28 6.31
CA GLN A 16 17.49 25.52 7.41
C GLN A 16 17.04 24.22 8.08
N ASN A 17 16.94 23.14 7.31
CA ASN A 17 16.53 21.81 7.80
C ASN A 17 17.74 20.95 8.22
N GLY A 18 18.95 21.50 8.29
CA GLY A 18 20.15 20.80 8.77
C GLY A 18 20.60 19.65 7.85
N THR A 19 20.40 19.78 6.54
CA THR A 19 20.75 18.76 5.53
C THR A 19 21.50 19.39 4.36
N ASP A 20 21.98 18.57 3.43
CA ASP A 20 22.65 18.94 2.21
C ASP A 20 22.25 18.06 1.02
N ILE A 21 22.62 18.47 -0.20
CA ILE A 21 22.26 17.75 -1.44
C ILE A 21 22.74 16.29 -1.42
N PRO A 22 23.99 15.95 -1.06
CA PRO A 22 24.45 14.56 -1.01
C PRO A 22 23.66 13.70 -0.03
N THR A 23 23.30 14.25 1.13
CA THR A 23 22.49 13.56 2.15
C THR A 23 21.07 13.28 1.64
N GLU A 24 20.43 14.27 1.00
CA GLU A 24 19.10 14.10 0.42
C GLU A 24 19.07 13.08 -0.73
N ILE A 25 20.11 13.08 -1.60
CA ILE A 25 20.24 12.09 -2.67
C ILE A 25 20.40 10.68 -2.08
N ARG A 26 21.27 10.52 -1.06
CA ARG A 26 21.45 9.23 -0.38
C ARG A 26 20.17 8.78 0.30
N ALA A 27 19.45 9.66 0.97
CA ALA A 27 18.17 9.37 1.59
C ALA A 27 17.14 8.94 0.56
N GLY A 28 17.05 9.60 -0.60
CA GLY A 28 16.18 9.23 -1.70
C GLY A 28 16.50 7.86 -2.30
N LEU A 29 17.79 7.56 -2.50
CA LEU A 29 18.25 6.23 -2.93
C LEU A 29 17.82 5.13 -1.95
N VAL A 30 18.04 5.32 -0.65
CA VAL A 30 17.67 4.33 0.37
C VAL A 30 16.15 4.16 0.45
N THR A 31 15.39 5.25 0.40
CA THR A 31 13.92 5.20 0.35
C THR A 31 13.45 4.42 -0.89
N PHE A 32 13.99 4.71 -2.07
CA PHE A 32 13.63 4.01 -3.29
C PHE A 32 13.96 2.51 -3.20
N LEU A 33 15.16 2.14 -2.75
CA LEU A 33 15.57 0.74 -2.61
C LEU A 33 14.65 -0.06 -1.68
N THR A 34 14.09 0.58 -0.65
CA THR A 34 13.16 -0.07 0.28
C THR A 34 11.73 -0.12 -0.25
N ALA A 35 11.29 0.86 -1.05
CA ALA A 35 9.95 0.96 -1.62
C ALA A 35 9.81 0.32 -3.01
N SER A 36 10.93 0.06 -3.73
CA SER A 36 10.93 -0.38 -5.14
C SER A 36 10.28 -1.74 -5.40
N TYR A 37 10.05 -2.56 -4.36
CA TYR A 37 9.33 -3.82 -4.50
C TYR A 37 7.94 -3.66 -5.13
N ILE A 38 7.32 -2.47 -4.99
CA ILE A 38 6.01 -2.17 -5.56
C ILE A 38 6.01 -2.25 -7.10
N ILE A 39 7.13 -1.95 -7.74
CA ILE A 39 7.30 -2.02 -9.20
C ILE A 39 7.04 -3.45 -9.73
N PHE A 40 7.27 -4.44 -8.89
CA PHE A 40 7.12 -5.87 -9.21
C PHE A 40 5.78 -6.41 -8.70
N VAL A 41 5.43 -6.06 -7.47
CA VAL A 41 4.25 -6.61 -6.79
C VAL A 41 2.96 -6.01 -7.33
N GLN A 42 2.91 -4.71 -7.60
CA GLN A 42 1.71 -4.06 -8.11
C GLN A 42 1.23 -4.64 -9.43
N PRO A 43 2.08 -4.75 -10.48
CA PRO A 43 1.66 -5.37 -11.73
C PRO A 43 1.30 -6.85 -11.57
N ALA A 44 2.00 -7.60 -10.73
CA ALA A 44 1.69 -9.00 -10.46
C ALA A 44 0.28 -9.17 -9.88
N VAL A 45 -0.10 -8.33 -8.91
CA VAL A 45 -1.41 -8.37 -8.26
C VAL A 45 -2.53 -7.93 -9.21
N LEU A 46 -2.35 -6.80 -9.90
CA LEU A 46 -3.41 -6.29 -10.76
C LEU A 46 -3.57 -7.11 -12.06
N SER A 47 -2.53 -7.77 -12.54
CA SER A 47 -2.64 -8.66 -13.70
C SER A 47 -3.55 -9.87 -13.46
N GLU A 48 -3.73 -10.31 -12.21
CA GLU A 48 -4.70 -11.36 -11.87
C GLU A 48 -6.16 -10.94 -12.13
N THR A 49 -6.42 -9.62 -12.24
CA THR A 49 -7.74 -9.07 -12.62
C THR A 49 -7.96 -8.98 -14.13
N GLY A 50 -6.97 -9.41 -14.94
CA GLY A 50 -7.00 -9.30 -16.39
C GLY A 50 -6.39 -8.00 -16.95
N MET A 51 -5.79 -7.15 -16.10
CA MET A 51 -5.05 -5.98 -16.55
C MET A 51 -3.69 -6.39 -17.14
N ASP A 52 -3.22 -5.64 -18.16
CA ASP A 52 -1.90 -5.89 -18.75
C ASP A 52 -0.77 -5.55 -17.77
N PHE A 53 0.13 -6.50 -17.52
CA PHE A 53 1.24 -6.36 -16.57
C PHE A 53 2.15 -5.17 -16.89
N GLY A 54 2.51 -4.99 -18.17
CA GLY A 54 3.40 -3.93 -18.61
C GLY A 54 2.77 -2.55 -18.47
N ALA A 55 1.49 -2.43 -18.86
CA ALA A 55 0.73 -1.19 -18.70
C ALA A 55 0.57 -0.78 -17.23
N VAL A 56 0.23 -1.73 -16.36
CA VAL A 56 0.14 -1.49 -14.91
C VAL A 56 1.49 -1.09 -14.32
N MET A 57 2.60 -1.72 -14.75
CA MET A 57 3.94 -1.32 -14.30
C MET A 57 4.25 0.13 -14.68
N THR A 58 3.96 0.51 -15.93
CA THR A 58 4.16 1.89 -16.40
C THR A 58 3.29 2.86 -15.62
N ALA A 59 2.01 2.56 -15.42
CA ALA A 59 1.10 3.36 -14.61
C ALA A 59 1.57 3.50 -13.16
N THR A 60 2.10 2.41 -12.56
CA THR A 60 2.67 2.39 -11.21
C THR A 60 3.86 3.34 -11.09
N CYS A 61 4.83 3.25 -12.00
CA CYS A 61 6.02 4.10 -11.96
C CYS A 61 5.67 5.58 -12.20
N LEU A 62 4.78 5.88 -13.14
CA LEU A 62 4.39 7.25 -13.46
C LEU A 62 3.57 7.89 -12.35
N SER A 63 2.60 7.16 -11.76
CA SER A 63 1.79 7.68 -10.65
C SER A 63 2.63 7.88 -9.39
N ALA A 64 3.56 6.97 -9.08
CA ALA A 64 4.51 7.11 -7.99
C ALA A 64 5.44 8.31 -8.20
N ALA A 65 5.99 8.47 -9.41
CA ALA A 65 6.83 9.63 -9.74
C ALA A 65 6.06 10.94 -9.61
N LEU A 66 4.80 11.00 -10.11
CA LEU A 66 3.94 12.18 -9.98
C LEU A 66 3.69 12.53 -8.51
N GLY A 67 3.27 11.55 -7.70
CA GLY A 67 3.03 11.73 -6.27
C GLY A 67 4.28 12.23 -5.54
N CYS A 68 5.43 11.61 -5.79
CA CYS A 68 6.71 12.00 -5.21
C CYS A 68 7.15 13.40 -5.66
N LEU A 69 6.93 13.78 -6.93
CA LEU A 69 7.24 15.14 -7.42
C LEU A 69 6.36 16.18 -6.72
N ILE A 70 5.05 15.94 -6.60
CA ILE A 70 4.16 16.87 -5.91
C ILE A 70 4.53 16.94 -4.42
N MET A 71 4.84 15.83 -3.78
CA MET A 71 5.29 15.80 -2.39
C MET A 71 6.60 16.57 -2.20
N GLY A 72 7.55 16.39 -3.10
CA GLY A 72 8.86 17.05 -3.04
C GLY A 72 8.78 18.54 -3.34
N LEU A 73 8.15 18.91 -4.45
CA LEU A 73 8.18 20.30 -4.95
C LEU A 73 7.13 21.20 -4.26
N TRP A 74 5.97 20.64 -3.90
CA TRP A 74 4.87 21.41 -3.32
C TRP A 74 4.81 21.36 -1.80
N ALA A 75 4.89 20.13 -1.24
CA ALA A 75 4.80 19.93 0.20
C ALA A 75 6.14 20.10 0.92
N ASN A 76 7.25 19.85 0.22
CA ASN A 76 8.61 19.83 0.73
C ASN A 76 8.79 18.87 1.93
N TYR A 77 8.35 17.60 1.74
CA TYR A 77 8.54 16.51 2.69
C TYR A 77 9.38 15.38 2.08
N PRO A 78 10.24 14.69 2.85
CA PRO A 78 11.07 13.57 2.40
C PRO A 78 10.28 12.26 2.36
N ILE A 79 9.07 12.29 1.80
CA ILE A 79 8.14 11.17 1.83
C ILE A 79 7.83 10.70 0.42
N ALA A 80 8.08 9.43 0.17
CA ALA A 80 7.76 8.76 -1.09
C ALA A 80 6.29 8.37 -1.14
N LEU A 81 5.73 8.40 -2.34
CA LEU A 81 4.40 7.91 -2.65
C LEU A 81 4.49 6.83 -3.72
N ALA A 82 3.63 5.82 -3.60
CA ALA A 82 3.44 4.80 -4.63
C ALA A 82 2.09 4.09 -4.38
N PRO A 83 1.62 3.22 -5.30
CA PRO A 83 0.38 2.45 -5.10
C PRO A 83 0.41 1.67 -3.78
N GLY A 84 -0.67 1.82 -2.99
CA GLY A 84 -0.77 1.31 -1.63
C GLY A 84 -1.01 -0.19 -1.59
N MET A 85 -0.13 -0.95 -0.90
CA MET A 85 -0.21 -2.42 -0.88
C MET A 85 -1.55 -2.94 -0.38
N GLY A 86 -2.07 -2.43 0.75
CA GLY A 86 -3.34 -2.90 1.31
C GLY A 86 -4.51 -2.69 0.36
N ILE A 87 -4.57 -1.51 -0.24
CA ILE A 87 -5.66 -1.10 -1.12
C ILE A 87 -5.60 -1.83 -2.47
N ASN A 88 -4.41 -2.19 -2.94
CA ASN A 88 -4.23 -2.99 -4.17
C ASN A 88 -4.89 -4.36 -4.05
N PHE A 89 -4.71 -5.00 -2.91
CA PHE A 89 -5.32 -6.30 -2.63
C PHE A 89 -6.83 -6.18 -2.47
N TYR A 90 -7.33 -5.11 -1.86
CA TYR A 90 -8.76 -4.83 -1.81
C TYR A 90 -9.34 -4.65 -3.23
N PHE A 91 -8.65 -3.87 -4.08
CA PHE A 91 -9.00 -3.69 -5.48
C PHE A 91 -9.09 -5.03 -6.22
N ALA A 92 -8.00 -5.81 -6.20
CA ALA A 92 -7.89 -7.02 -7.00
C ALA A 92 -8.77 -8.16 -6.46
N TYR A 93 -8.61 -8.50 -5.18
CA TYR A 93 -9.21 -9.73 -4.65
C TYR A 93 -10.61 -9.54 -4.09
N THR A 94 -10.90 -8.40 -3.47
CA THR A 94 -12.24 -8.18 -2.93
C THR A 94 -13.18 -7.63 -4.00
N VAL A 95 -12.77 -6.55 -4.70
CA VAL A 95 -13.69 -5.85 -5.62
C VAL A 95 -13.77 -6.57 -6.97
N VAL A 96 -12.63 -6.82 -7.63
CA VAL A 96 -12.67 -7.38 -8.99
C VAL A 96 -12.94 -8.89 -8.95
N ILE A 97 -12.12 -9.67 -8.26
CA ILE A 97 -12.23 -11.14 -8.28
C ILE A 97 -13.39 -11.61 -7.40
N GLY A 98 -13.52 -11.06 -6.19
CA GLY A 98 -14.51 -11.52 -5.19
C GLY A 98 -15.93 -11.09 -5.51
N GLN A 99 -16.13 -9.83 -5.94
CA GLN A 99 -17.47 -9.30 -6.29
C GLN A 99 -17.79 -9.39 -7.78
N GLY A 100 -16.83 -9.83 -8.63
CA GLY A 100 -17.04 -9.96 -10.06
C GLY A 100 -17.18 -8.62 -10.81
N ILE A 101 -16.72 -7.52 -10.19
CA ILE A 101 -16.77 -6.18 -10.79
C ILE A 101 -15.64 -6.04 -11.80
N SER A 102 -15.90 -5.43 -12.96
CA SER A 102 -14.85 -5.19 -13.94
C SER A 102 -13.74 -4.29 -13.37
N TRP A 103 -12.47 -4.54 -13.75
CA TRP A 103 -11.36 -3.71 -13.28
C TRP A 103 -11.50 -2.25 -13.75
N GLN A 104 -12.18 -2.00 -14.87
CA GLN A 104 -12.49 -0.66 -15.37
C GLN A 104 -13.41 0.09 -14.39
N THR A 105 -14.45 -0.56 -13.93
CA THR A 105 -15.38 0.00 -12.93
C THR A 105 -14.71 0.18 -11.57
N ALA A 106 -13.85 -0.76 -11.17
CA ALA A 106 -13.04 -0.62 -9.97
C ALA A 106 -12.07 0.58 -10.06
N LEU A 107 -11.44 0.83 -11.23
CA LEU A 107 -10.66 2.04 -11.48
C LEU A 107 -11.52 3.31 -11.42
N GLY A 108 -12.75 3.26 -11.91
CA GLY A 108 -13.72 4.34 -11.77
C GLY A 108 -13.99 4.68 -10.30
N ALA A 109 -14.14 3.65 -9.45
CA ALA A 109 -14.32 3.84 -8.01
C ALA A 109 -13.07 4.45 -7.36
N VAL A 110 -11.86 4.03 -7.74
CA VAL A 110 -10.59 4.63 -7.28
C VAL A 110 -10.49 6.09 -7.71
N PHE A 111 -10.83 6.40 -8.96
CA PHE A 111 -10.85 7.77 -9.46
C PHE A 111 -11.79 8.67 -8.66
N CYS A 112 -13.03 8.22 -8.42
CA CYS A 112 -14.00 8.94 -7.59
C CYS A 112 -13.49 9.11 -6.15
N SER A 113 -12.88 8.09 -5.56
CA SER A 113 -12.28 8.19 -4.22
C SER A 113 -11.18 9.25 -4.16
N GLY A 114 -10.31 9.31 -5.16
CA GLY A 114 -9.28 10.33 -5.28
C GLY A 114 -9.85 11.75 -5.36
N LEU A 115 -10.91 11.97 -6.16
CA LEU A 115 -11.60 13.26 -6.24
C LEU A 115 -12.23 13.64 -4.88
N ILE A 116 -12.87 12.70 -4.19
CA ILE A 116 -13.43 12.93 -2.85
C ILE A 116 -12.30 13.32 -1.88
N LEU A 117 -11.15 12.64 -1.91
CA LEU A 117 -10.00 12.94 -1.06
C LEU A 117 -9.41 14.34 -1.36
N ILE A 118 -9.37 14.77 -2.63
CA ILE A 118 -8.98 16.14 -3.00
C ILE A 118 -9.92 17.14 -2.33
N VAL A 119 -11.24 16.95 -2.48
CA VAL A 119 -12.25 17.85 -1.89
C VAL A 119 -12.13 17.88 -0.35
N LEU A 120 -12.04 16.71 0.31
CA LEU A 120 -11.88 16.62 1.76
C LEU A 120 -10.57 17.28 2.26
N THR A 121 -9.50 17.19 1.45
CA THR A 121 -8.21 17.82 1.78
C THR A 121 -8.29 19.34 1.65
N LEU A 122 -8.89 19.86 0.57
CA LEU A 122 -9.06 21.30 0.35
C LEU A 122 -9.99 21.93 1.40
N LEU A 123 -11.05 21.24 1.79
CA LEU A 123 -11.96 21.65 2.85
C LEU A 123 -11.38 21.46 4.27
N ARG A 124 -10.15 20.89 4.40
CA ARG A 124 -9.48 20.58 5.67
C ARG A 124 -10.24 19.59 6.57
N VAL A 125 -11.21 18.87 6.02
CA VAL A 125 -12.04 17.90 6.75
C VAL A 125 -11.27 16.60 7.02
N ARG A 126 -10.32 16.23 6.14
CA ARG A 126 -9.51 15.01 6.27
C ARG A 126 -8.82 14.90 7.64
N ALA A 127 -8.19 15.97 8.11
CA ALA A 127 -7.54 15.99 9.42
C ALA A 127 -8.56 15.88 10.59
N LEU A 128 -9.77 16.42 10.41
CA LEU A 128 -10.84 16.32 11.41
C LEU A 128 -11.32 14.87 11.54
N ILE A 129 -11.62 14.19 10.43
CA ILE A 129 -12.07 12.79 10.43
C ILE A 129 -11.04 11.90 11.13
N LEU A 130 -9.76 12.09 10.84
CA LEU A 130 -8.68 11.30 11.44
C LEU A 130 -8.61 11.41 12.97
N ASN A 131 -8.91 12.61 13.51
CA ASN A 131 -8.90 12.83 14.94
C ASN A 131 -10.13 12.24 15.67
N LEU A 132 -11.20 11.93 14.93
CA LEU A 132 -12.44 11.37 15.50
C LEU A 132 -12.37 9.85 15.68
N ILE A 133 -11.52 9.17 14.93
CA ILE A 133 -11.40 7.72 15.02
C ILE A 133 -10.36 7.35 16.06
N PRO A 134 -10.71 6.45 17.00
CA PRO A 134 -9.82 6.01 18.06
C PRO A 134 -8.54 5.36 17.53
N ASP A 135 -7.41 5.60 18.18
CA ASP A 135 -6.10 5.13 17.73
C ASP A 135 -5.98 3.59 17.72
N PHE A 136 -6.68 2.92 18.63
CA PHE A 136 -6.70 1.45 18.64
C PHE A 136 -7.39 0.86 17.41
N LEU A 137 -8.46 1.51 16.88
CA LEU A 137 -9.10 1.09 15.61
C LEU A 137 -8.19 1.33 14.42
N LYS A 138 -7.48 2.47 14.36
CA LYS A 138 -6.46 2.73 13.33
C LYS A 138 -5.37 1.66 13.34
N SER A 139 -4.92 1.30 14.54
CA SER A 139 -3.92 0.24 14.75
C SER A 139 -4.44 -1.13 14.35
N GLY A 140 -5.70 -1.44 14.68
CA GLY A 140 -6.40 -2.66 14.27
C GLY A 140 -6.54 -2.76 12.75
N ILE A 141 -6.90 -1.66 12.07
CA ILE A 141 -6.99 -1.59 10.61
C ILE A 141 -5.61 -1.83 9.98
N ALA A 142 -4.58 -1.13 10.42
CA ALA A 142 -3.23 -1.29 9.87
C ALA A 142 -2.70 -2.73 10.06
N ALA A 143 -2.88 -3.31 11.24
CA ALA A 143 -2.49 -4.69 11.51
C ALA A 143 -3.32 -5.70 10.70
N GLY A 144 -4.63 -5.44 10.53
CA GLY A 144 -5.54 -6.27 9.74
C GLY A 144 -5.18 -6.29 8.26
N ILE A 145 -4.89 -5.14 7.67
CA ILE A 145 -4.36 -5.02 6.32
C ILE A 145 -3.05 -5.82 6.19
N GLY A 146 -2.14 -5.69 7.15
CA GLY A 146 -0.89 -6.45 7.16
C GLY A 146 -1.12 -7.97 7.21
N LEU A 147 -2.02 -8.44 8.08
CA LEU A 147 -2.35 -9.85 8.18
C LEU A 147 -3.04 -10.37 6.92
N PHE A 148 -3.89 -9.56 6.28
CA PHE A 148 -4.53 -9.89 5.01
C PHE A 148 -3.50 -10.03 3.88
N ILE A 149 -2.55 -9.08 3.76
CA ILE A 149 -1.45 -9.15 2.79
C ILE A 149 -0.60 -10.41 3.03
N ALA A 150 -0.24 -10.70 4.30
CA ALA A 150 0.51 -11.90 4.63
C ALA A 150 -0.24 -13.18 4.25
N PHE A 151 -1.55 -13.24 4.49
CA PHE A 151 -2.39 -14.39 4.13
C PHE A 151 -2.38 -14.62 2.62
N ILE A 152 -2.53 -13.56 1.82
CA ILE A 152 -2.38 -13.66 0.36
C ILE A 152 -0.98 -14.15 -0.02
N GLY A 153 0.07 -13.63 0.62
CA GLY A 153 1.43 -14.12 0.42
C GLY A 153 1.59 -15.62 0.72
N PHE A 154 0.97 -16.12 1.78
CA PHE A 154 0.95 -17.56 2.07
C PHE A 154 0.25 -18.37 0.98
N VAL A 155 -0.87 -17.86 0.44
CA VAL A 155 -1.61 -18.52 -0.66
C VAL A 155 -0.81 -18.47 -1.96
N GLN A 156 -0.32 -17.29 -2.36
CA GLN A 156 0.48 -17.12 -3.59
C GLN A 156 1.82 -17.87 -3.56
N GLY A 157 2.41 -18.03 -2.37
CA GLY A 157 3.61 -18.83 -2.17
C GLY A 157 3.36 -20.35 -2.13
N GLY A 158 2.08 -20.78 -2.18
CA GLY A 158 1.70 -22.19 -2.09
C GLY A 158 1.87 -22.81 -0.71
N LEU A 159 2.10 -21.99 0.34
CA LEU A 159 2.20 -22.44 1.73
C LEU A 159 0.82 -22.74 2.32
N VAL A 160 -0.20 -22.01 1.92
CA VAL A 160 -1.60 -22.24 2.30
C VAL A 160 -2.38 -22.59 1.04
N VAL A 161 -3.12 -23.69 1.07
CA VAL A 161 -3.93 -24.18 -0.05
C VAL A 161 -5.34 -24.51 0.42
N GLU A 162 -6.28 -24.49 -0.50
CA GLU A 162 -7.68 -24.82 -0.25
C GLU A 162 -7.84 -26.24 0.28
N ASN A 163 -8.77 -26.42 1.21
CA ASN A 163 -9.20 -27.74 1.71
C ASN A 163 -10.70 -27.72 2.00
N PRO A 164 -11.51 -28.53 1.33
CA PRO A 164 -12.95 -28.56 1.53
C PRO A 164 -13.40 -28.82 2.98
N GLY A 165 -12.59 -29.55 3.77
CA GLY A 165 -12.96 -29.93 5.14
C GLY A 165 -12.60 -28.87 6.19
N THR A 166 -11.56 -28.06 5.94
CA THR A 166 -11.01 -27.10 6.94
C THR A 166 -10.81 -25.68 6.36
N LEU A 167 -11.36 -25.43 5.18
CA LEU A 167 -11.19 -24.23 4.34
C LEU A 167 -9.76 -24.10 3.82
N VAL A 168 -8.78 -24.20 4.68
CA VAL A 168 -7.35 -24.09 4.33
C VAL A 168 -6.53 -25.21 5.00
N LYS A 169 -5.42 -25.58 4.37
CA LYS A 169 -4.40 -26.49 4.92
C LYS A 169 -3.00 -26.08 4.46
N LEU A 170 -1.99 -26.67 5.10
CA LEU A 170 -0.59 -26.52 4.68
C LEU A 170 -0.38 -27.16 3.30
N GLY A 171 0.27 -26.43 2.40
CA GLY A 171 0.60 -26.87 1.07
C GLY A 171 1.74 -27.92 1.06
N ASN A 172 2.13 -28.34 -0.13
CA ASN A 172 3.19 -29.34 -0.29
C ASN A 172 4.56 -28.69 -0.08
N LEU A 173 5.14 -28.88 1.11
CA LEU A 173 6.47 -28.34 1.47
C LEU A 173 7.63 -28.89 0.62
N LYS A 174 7.42 -29.96 -0.15
CA LYS A 174 8.42 -30.52 -1.06
C LYS A 174 8.35 -29.92 -2.46
N SER A 175 7.35 -29.12 -2.76
CA SER A 175 7.25 -28.45 -4.07
C SER A 175 8.27 -27.32 -4.19
N LEU A 176 8.87 -27.20 -5.36
CA LEU A 176 9.92 -26.22 -5.64
C LEU A 176 9.47 -24.78 -5.35
N PRO A 177 8.27 -24.30 -5.77
CA PRO A 177 7.81 -22.97 -5.45
C PRO A 177 7.71 -22.69 -3.94
N VAL A 178 7.23 -23.66 -3.15
CA VAL A 178 7.11 -23.53 -1.70
C VAL A 178 8.49 -23.46 -1.03
N ILE A 179 9.44 -24.28 -1.48
CA ILE A 179 10.83 -24.21 -0.98
C ILE A 179 11.44 -22.84 -1.27
N PHE A 180 11.20 -22.27 -2.47
CA PHE A 180 11.66 -20.93 -2.81
C PHE A 180 11.00 -19.86 -1.95
N THR A 181 9.70 -19.95 -1.69
CA THR A 181 8.99 -19.04 -0.80
C THR A 181 9.59 -19.07 0.62
N LEU A 182 9.81 -20.25 1.17
CA LEU A 182 10.42 -20.42 2.50
C LEU A 182 11.86 -19.91 2.55
N SER A 183 12.66 -20.26 1.55
CA SER A 183 14.05 -19.77 1.47
C SER A 183 14.10 -18.26 1.32
N GLY A 184 13.17 -17.67 0.57
CA GLY A 184 13.00 -16.21 0.45
C GLY A 184 12.65 -15.53 1.77
N LEU A 185 11.73 -16.10 2.54
CA LEU A 185 11.40 -15.60 3.88
C LEU A 185 12.63 -15.56 4.79
N VAL A 186 13.37 -16.68 4.82
CA VAL A 186 14.59 -16.77 5.64
C VAL A 186 15.65 -15.79 5.14
N LEU A 187 15.90 -15.73 3.84
CA LEU A 187 16.90 -14.85 3.22
C LEU A 187 16.60 -13.38 3.54
N ILE A 188 15.38 -12.91 3.24
CA ILE A 188 15.00 -11.51 3.49
C ILE A 188 14.99 -11.23 4.99
N GLY A 189 14.50 -12.16 5.81
CA GLY A 189 14.52 -12.04 7.27
C GLY A 189 15.94 -11.86 7.83
N VAL A 190 16.91 -12.63 7.34
CA VAL A 190 18.33 -12.49 7.72
C VAL A 190 18.91 -11.15 7.27
N LEU A 191 18.59 -10.69 6.05
CA LEU A 191 19.03 -9.38 5.55
C LEU A 191 18.45 -8.23 6.40
N LEU A 192 17.18 -8.31 6.78
CA LEU A 192 16.52 -7.33 7.66
C LEU A 192 17.16 -7.36 9.07
N GLN A 193 17.39 -8.54 9.65
CA GLN A 193 18.05 -8.68 10.96
C GLN A 193 19.46 -8.08 10.95
N ARG A 194 20.16 -8.18 9.83
CA ARG A 194 21.47 -7.55 9.63
C ARG A 194 21.39 -6.06 9.29
N LYS A 195 20.19 -5.49 9.27
CA LYS A 195 19.92 -4.08 8.94
C LYS A 195 20.47 -3.65 7.57
N ILE A 196 20.47 -4.57 6.60
CA ILE A 196 20.92 -4.29 5.23
C ILE A 196 19.85 -3.43 4.56
N LYS A 197 20.25 -2.26 4.05
CA LYS A 197 19.36 -1.34 3.34
C LYS A 197 18.93 -1.98 2.01
N GLY A 198 17.63 -1.88 1.68
CA GLY A 198 17.09 -2.54 0.49
C GLY A 198 17.01 -4.07 0.61
N ALA A 199 16.98 -4.63 1.83
CA ALA A 199 16.93 -6.08 2.10
C ALA A 199 15.86 -6.81 1.27
N ILE A 200 14.68 -6.22 1.11
CA ILE A 200 13.57 -6.79 0.35
C ILE A 200 13.95 -6.89 -1.13
N LEU A 201 14.42 -5.81 -1.74
CA LEU A 201 14.82 -5.80 -3.14
C LEU A 201 15.99 -6.75 -3.41
N ILE A 202 17.02 -6.73 -2.54
CA ILE A 202 18.17 -7.63 -2.65
C ILE A 202 17.71 -9.09 -2.58
N GLY A 203 16.81 -9.40 -1.64
CA GLY A 203 16.24 -10.74 -1.49
C GLY A 203 15.49 -11.20 -2.75
N MET A 204 14.65 -10.33 -3.34
CA MET A 204 13.94 -10.64 -4.58
C MET A 204 14.91 -10.87 -5.75
N VAL A 205 15.91 -10.02 -5.92
CA VAL A 205 16.92 -10.18 -6.99
C VAL A 205 17.68 -11.49 -6.82
N LEU A 206 18.12 -11.82 -5.61
CA LEU A 206 18.81 -13.09 -5.34
C LEU A 206 17.91 -14.30 -5.62
N LEU A 207 16.65 -14.26 -5.19
CA LEU A 207 15.69 -15.33 -5.48
C LEU A 207 15.42 -15.47 -6.99
N THR A 208 15.34 -14.36 -7.71
CA THR A 208 15.18 -14.36 -9.17
C THR A 208 16.37 -15.02 -9.84
N LEU A 209 17.59 -14.64 -9.46
CA LEU A 209 18.82 -15.24 -9.99
C LEU A 209 18.91 -16.74 -9.68
N LEU A 210 18.55 -17.13 -8.46
CA LEU A 210 18.47 -18.54 -8.07
C LEU A 210 17.34 -19.28 -8.79
N GLY A 211 16.24 -18.64 -9.12
CA GLY A 211 15.10 -19.24 -9.81
C GLY A 211 15.33 -19.54 -11.29
N LEU A 212 16.27 -18.85 -11.95
CA LEU A 212 16.59 -19.04 -13.37
C LEU A 212 17.00 -20.49 -13.69
N PRO A 213 18.00 -21.10 -13.00
CA PRO A 213 18.42 -22.47 -13.31
C PRO A 213 17.37 -23.53 -12.97
N PHE A 214 16.40 -23.22 -12.11
CA PHE A 214 15.32 -24.12 -11.73
C PHE A 214 14.05 -23.98 -12.58
N GLY A 215 14.05 -23.09 -13.59
CA GLY A 215 12.89 -22.85 -14.45
C GLY A 215 11.70 -22.15 -13.79
N LEU A 216 11.89 -21.59 -12.59
CA LEU A 216 10.86 -20.79 -11.91
C LEU A 216 10.75 -19.37 -12.50
N VAL A 217 11.80 -18.91 -13.14
CA VAL A 217 11.90 -17.61 -13.79
C VAL A 217 12.42 -17.79 -15.20
N THR A 218 11.77 -17.13 -16.17
CA THR A 218 12.24 -17.09 -17.56
C THR A 218 13.00 -15.80 -17.80
N TYR A 219 14.23 -15.88 -18.31
CA TYR A 219 15.04 -14.71 -18.62
C TYR A 219 14.42 -13.90 -19.78
N GLN A 220 14.17 -12.61 -19.56
CA GLN A 220 13.55 -11.71 -20.53
C GLN A 220 14.42 -10.51 -20.92
N GLY A 221 15.67 -10.46 -20.45
CA GLY A 221 16.57 -9.32 -20.65
C GLY A 221 16.70 -8.45 -19.42
N LEU A 222 17.50 -7.38 -19.51
CA LEU A 222 17.73 -6.46 -18.38
C LEU A 222 17.07 -5.10 -18.59
N VAL A 223 17.05 -4.60 -19.83
CA VAL A 223 16.57 -3.26 -20.17
C VAL A 223 15.72 -3.34 -21.43
N SER A 224 14.62 -2.61 -21.45
CA SER A 224 13.76 -2.42 -22.62
C SER A 224 13.22 -1.00 -22.66
N MET A 225 12.56 -0.64 -23.76
CA MET A 225 11.71 0.56 -23.77
C MET A 225 10.55 0.38 -22.79
N PRO A 226 10.06 1.47 -22.15
CA PRO A 226 8.90 1.42 -21.29
C PRO A 226 7.72 0.73 -21.99
N PRO A 227 6.99 -0.18 -21.31
CA PRO A 227 5.81 -0.80 -21.86
C PRO A 227 4.72 0.22 -22.23
N ASP A 228 3.95 -0.11 -23.26
CA ASP A 228 2.81 0.72 -23.65
C ASP A 228 1.75 0.73 -22.55
N MET A 229 1.29 1.92 -22.17
CA MET A 229 0.24 2.13 -21.18
C MET A 229 -1.17 2.12 -21.82
N GLY A 230 -1.26 2.14 -23.14
CA GLY A 230 -2.54 2.19 -23.88
C GLY A 230 -3.62 1.23 -23.38
N PRO A 231 -3.29 -0.04 -23.04
CA PRO A 231 -4.30 -0.99 -22.54
C PRO A 231 -5.02 -0.57 -21.25
N THR A 232 -4.44 0.29 -20.43
CA THR A 232 -5.03 0.71 -19.15
C THR A 232 -5.34 2.21 -19.07
N LEU A 233 -4.72 3.02 -19.93
CA LEU A 233 -4.86 4.48 -19.93
C LEU A 233 -6.31 4.89 -20.23
N MET A 234 -6.92 5.66 -19.31
CA MET A 234 -8.27 6.21 -19.42
C MET A 234 -9.37 5.14 -19.63
N GLN A 235 -9.10 3.90 -19.21
CA GLN A 235 -10.07 2.79 -19.32
C GLN A 235 -11.05 2.73 -18.13
N MET A 236 -10.97 3.66 -17.20
CA MET A 236 -11.85 3.73 -16.04
C MET A 236 -13.32 3.97 -16.45
N ASP A 237 -14.23 3.13 -15.95
CA ASP A 237 -15.67 3.31 -16.06
C ASP A 237 -16.21 4.08 -14.86
N ILE A 238 -16.31 5.41 -15.02
CA ILE A 238 -16.82 6.29 -13.97
C ILE A 238 -18.33 6.12 -13.81
N ALA A 239 -19.07 5.87 -14.89
CA ALA A 239 -20.52 5.73 -14.84
C ALA A 239 -20.93 4.50 -14.02
N GLY A 240 -20.27 3.36 -14.28
CA GLY A 240 -20.47 2.14 -13.48
C GLY A 240 -20.13 2.32 -11.99
N ALA A 241 -19.17 3.18 -11.66
CA ALA A 241 -18.80 3.46 -10.25
C ALA A 241 -19.91 4.17 -9.44
N PHE A 242 -20.91 4.77 -10.08
CA PHE A 242 -22.06 5.40 -9.41
C PHE A 242 -23.25 4.46 -9.15
N ASP A 243 -23.17 3.20 -9.55
CA ASP A 243 -24.19 2.22 -9.16
C ASP A 243 -24.27 2.12 -7.62
N LEU A 244 -25.49 2.01 -7.09
CA LEU A 244 -25.75 2.04 -5.64
C LEU A 244 -24.90 1.06 -4.84
N GLY A 245 -24.61 -0.12 -5.43
CA GLY A 245 -23.73 -1.12 -4.83
C GLY A 245 -22.26 -0.69 -4.70
N LEU A 246 -21.78 0.17 -5.60
CA LEU A 246 -20.38 0.59 -5.68
C LEU A 246 -20.05 1.84 -4.87
N ILE A 247 -21.04 2.60 -4.42
CA ILE A 247 -20.82 3.74 -3.51
C ILE A 247 -20.06 3.29 -2.25
N THR A 248 -20.38 2.10 -1.75
CA THR A 248 -19.68 1.52 -0.59
C THR A 248 -18.22 1.19 -0.91
N VAL A 249 -17.94 0.69 -2.11
CA VAL A 249 -16.57 0.41 -2.57
C VAL A 249 -15.76 1.71 -2.63
N VAL A 250 -16.34 2.79 -3.19
CA VAL A 250 -15.73 4.12 -3.22
C VAL A 250 -15.43 4.62 -1.79
N LEU A 251 -16.39 4.48 -0.88
CA LEU A 251 -16.20 4.89 0.53
C LEU A 251 -15.09 4.08 1.21
N VAL A 252 -15.00 2.78 0.95
CA VAL A 252 -13.92 1.95 1.49
C VAL A 252 -12.56 2.41 0.95
N PHE A 253 -12.44 2.69 -0.35
CA PHE A 253 -11.21 3.26 -0.91
C PHE A 253 -10.85 4.58 -0.21
N VAL A 254 -11.81 5.49 -0.03
CA VAL A 254 -11.59 6.76 0.69
C VAL A 254 -11.10 6.51 2.12
N PHE A 255 -11.75 5.61 2.88
CA PHE A 255 -11.39 5.37 4.27
C PHE A 255 -10.02 4.70 4.40
N VAL A 256 -9.76 3.64 3.62
CA VAL A 256 -8.48 2.92 3.71
C VAL A 256 -7.31 3.83 3.32
N ASP A 257 -7.45 4.57 2.22
CA ASP A 257 -6.45 5.56 1.77
C ASP A 257 -6.20 6.64 2.85
N LEU A 258 -7.29 7.18 3.41
CA LEU A 258 -7.22 8.20 4.46
C LEU A 258 -6.42 7.71 5.68
N PHE A 259 -6.63 6.45 6.11
CA PHE A 259 -5.92 5.89 7.27
C PHE A 259 -4.48 5.51 6.95
N ASP A 260 -4.24 4.91 5.80
CA ASP A 260 -2.91 4.47 5.40
C ASP A 260 -1.97 5.68 5.24
N THR A 261 -2.39 6.67 4.46
CA THR A 261 -1.60 7.89 4.27
C THR A 261 -1.43 8.67 5.57
N ALA A 262 -2.47 8.82 6.39
CA ALA A 262 -2.34 9.59 7.63
C ALA A 262 -1.45 8.89 8.66
N GLY A 263 -1.59 7.58 8.81
CA GLY A 263 -0.73 6.79 9.70
C GLY A 263 0.75 6.91 9.32
N THR A 264 1.02 6.79 8.03
CA THR A 264 2.37 6.93 7.47
C THR A 264 2.92 8.34 7.61
N LEU A 265 2.15 9.38 7.23
CA LEU A 265 2.57 10.78 7.36
C LEU A 265 2.92 11.13 8.79
N VAL A 266 2.08 10.75 9.75
CA VAL A 266 2.33 11.02 11.17
C VAL A 266 3.55 10.23 11.66
N GLY A 267 3.63 8.94 11.35
CA GLY A 267 4.73 8.08 11.80
C GLY A 267 6.09 8.55 11.28
N VAL A 268 6.21 8.82 9.97
CA VAL A 268 7.45 9.32 9.35
C VAL A 268 7.79 10.73 9.85
N SER A 269 6.78 11.61 9.99
CA SER A 269 7.00 12.98 10.48
C SER A 269 7.42 13.03 11.95
N GLN A 270 6.93 12.11 12.79
CA GLN A 270 7.42 11.96 14.17
C GLN A 270 8.87 11.54 14.20
N GLN A 271 9.24 10.56 13.40
CA GLN A 271 10.64 10.09 13.32
C GLN A 271 11.57 11.18 12.77
N ALA A 272 11.08 11.98 11.82
CA ALA A 272 11.83 13.11 11.25
C ALA A 272 11.95 14.33 12.17
N GLY A 273 11.20 14.35 13.27
CA GLY A 273 11.14 15.50 14.19
C GLY A 273 10.36 16.69 13.62
N PHE A 274 9.46 16.47 12.66
CA PHE A 274 8.67 17.54 12.04
C PHE A 274 7.42 17.94 12.79
N MET A 275 7.02 17.17 13.83
CA MET A 275 5.78 17.45 14.55
C MET A 275 5.92 18.69 15.45
N GLU A 276 5.03 19.66 15.26
CA GLU A 276 4.91 20.86 16.09
C GLU A 276 3.67 20.76 17.00
N HIS A 277 3.87 20.76 18.31
CA HIS A 277 2.78 20.64 19.31
C HIS A 277 1.83 19.44 19.03
N GLY A 278 2.40 18.31 18.57
CA GLY A 278 1.62 17.10 18.24
C GLY A 278 0.83 17.17 16.92
N LYS A 279 1.04 18.22 16.10
CA LYS A 279 0.39 18.39 14.80
C LYS A 279 1.40 18.39 13.66
N LEU A 280 0.98 17.90 12.50
CA LEU A 280 1.77 17.96 11.27
C LEU A 280 1.69 19.38 10.69
N PRO A 281 2.81 20.12 10.58
CA PRO A 281 2.82 21.41 9.90
C PRO A 281 2.39 21.24 8.45
N ARG A 282 1.71 22.22 7.88
CA ARG A 282 1.29 22.20 6.48
C ARG A 282 0.52 20.92 6.06
N ALA A 283 -0.29 20.33 6.97
CA ALA A 283 -0.97 19.05 6.76
C ALA A 283 -1.74 18.98 5.43
N THR A 284 -2.46 20.04 5.03
CA THR A 284 -3.16 20.10 3.74
C THR A 284 -2.21 19.90 2.56
N ARG A 285 -0.99 20.48 2.62
CA ARG A 285 0.02 20.31 1.55
C ARG A 285 0.59 18.89 1.54
N ALA A 286 0.66 18.23 2.69
CA ALA A 286 1.17 16.87 2.81
C ALA A 286 0.15 15.80 2.32
N PHE A 287 -1.16 16.08 2.48
CA PHE A 287 -2.23 15.17 2.04
C PHE A 287 -2.64 15.33 0.57
N LEU A 288 -2.38 16.48 -0.05
CA LEU A 288 -2.79 16.74 -1.43
C LEU A 288 -2.07 15.87 -2.47
N PRO A 289 -0.74 15.61 -2.36
CA PRO A 289 -0.01 14.78 -3.31
C PRO A 289 -0.59 13.37 -3.49
N ASP A 290 -1.01 12.76 -2.40
CA ASP A 290 -1.66 11.47 -2.32
C ASP A 290 -2.98 11.45 -3.12
N ALA A 291 -3.89 12.35 -2.82
CA ALA A 291 -5.20 12.43 -3.48
C ALA A 291 -5.07 12.73 -5.00
N VAL A 292 -4.14 13.61 -5.39
CA VAL A 292 -3.87 13.91 -6.81
C VAL A 292 -3.24 12.70 -7.51
N ALA A 293 -2.27 12.05 -6.87
CA ALA A 293 -1.62 10.87 -7.45
C ALA A 293 -2.56 9.68 -7.55
N THR A 294 -3.49 9.50 -6.60
CA THR A 294 -4.57 8.49 -6.67
C THR A 294 -5.49 8.74 -7.87
N THR A 295 -5.95 9.98 -8.03
CA THR A 295 -6.82 10.35 -9.16
C THR A 295 -6.13 10.14 -10.50
N ALA A 296 -4.88 10.62 -10.63
CA ALA A 296 -4.09 10.45 -11.84
C ALA A 296 -3.71 8.99 -12.08
N GLY A 297 -3.37 8.26 -11.00
CA GLY A 297 -3.03 6.83 -11.05
C GLY A 297 -4.18 5.98 -11.57
N ALA A 298 -5.41 6.22 -11.11
CA ALA A 298 -6.61 5.56 -11.63
C ALA A 298 -6.81 5.83 -13.13
N ALA A 299 -6.61 7.07 -13.58
CA ALA A 299 -6.67 7.42 -15.01
C ALA A 299 -5.55 6.75 -15.82
N MET A 300 -4.37 6.50 -15.24
CA MET A 300 -3.27 5.79 -15.88
C MET A 300 -3.46 4.26 -15.87
N GLY A 301 -4.30 3.72 -14.97
CA GLY A 301 -4.56 2.29 -14.83
C GLY A 301 -3.83 1.62 -13.67
N THR A 302 -3.70 2.31 -12.54
CA THR A 302 -3.25 1.72 -11.28
C THR A 302 -4.21 2.08 -10.15
N SER A 303 -4.11 1.39 -9.01
CA SER A 303 -4.96 1.64 -7.84
C SER A 303 -4.52 2.89 -7.07
N THR A 304 -5.10 3.10 -5.87
CA THR A 304 -4.79 4.25 -5.02
C THR A 304 -3.30 4.38 -4.70
N VAL A 305 -2.81 5.61 -4.75
CA VAL A 305 -1.42 5.97 -4.43
C VAL A 305 -1.39 6.58 -3.03
N VAL A 306 -0.54 6.07 -2.15
CA VAL A 306 -0.45 6.46 -0.73
C VAL A 306 0.96 6.82 -0.33
N CYS A 307 1.11 7.45 0.85
CA CYS A 307 2.43 7.71 1.44
C CYS A 307 3.05 6.41 1.96
N TYR A 308 4.35 6.22 1.73
CA TYR A 308 5.08 5.00 2.07
C TYR A 308 5.85 5.12 3.36
N ILE A 309 5.64 4.16 4.27
CA ILE A 309 6.35 4.09 5.56
C ILE A 309 7.86 3.83 5.39
N GLU A 310 8.26 3.25 4.28
CA GLU A 310 9.64 3.03 3.87
C GLU A 310 10.43 4.34 3.78
N SER A 311 9.75 5.48 3.65
CA SER A 311 10.35 6.83 3.74
C SER A 311 11.08 7.05 5.07
N SER A 312 10.69 6.32 6.12
CA SER A 312 11.37 6.32 7.41
C SER A 312 12.85 5.93 7.30
N THR A 313 13.20 5.07 6.34
CA THR A 313 14.59 4.66 6.10
C THR A 313 15.43 5.80 5.53
N GLY A 314 14.88 6.59 4.61
CA GLY A 314 15.54 7.80 4.08
C GLY A 314 15.65 8.90 5.14
N VAL A 315 14.62 9.07 5.96
CA VAL A 315 14.65 9.98 7.11
C VAL A 315 15.74 9.58 8.10
N ALA A 316 15.94 8.29 8.35
CA ALA A 316 17.03 7.77 9.19
C ALA A 316 18.43 8.06 8.60
N GLU A 317 18.54 8.19 7.26
CA GLU A 317 19.77 8.61 6.56
C GLU A 317 20.02 10.12 6.58
N GLY A 318 19.13 10.89 7.17
CA GLY A 318 19.23 12.35 7.24
C GLY A 318 18.40 13.10 6.20
N GLY A 319 17.52 12.45 5.45
CA GLY A 319 16.54 13.11 4.59
C GLY A 319 15.59 13.99 5.40
N ARG A 320 15.45 15.26 5.03
CA ARG A 320 14.68 16.26 5.76
C ARG A 320 13.79 17.11 4.87
N THR A 321 13.99 17.03 3.57
CA THR A 321 13.33 17.93 2.61
C THR A 321 12.70 17.18 1.44
N GLY A 322 11.94 17.90 0.64
CA GLY A 322 11.33 17.36 -0.57
C GLY A 322 12.31 16.91 -1.65
N LEU A 323 13.59 17.28 -1.55
CA LEU A 323 14.61 16.83 -2.50
C LEU A 323 14.76 15.29 -2.45
N THR A 324 14.64 14.68 -1.26
CA THR A 324 14.57 13.21 -1.11
C THR A 324 13.44 12.61 -1.96
N ALA A 325 12.24 13.18 -1.90
CA ALA A 325 11.09 12.67 -2.69
C ALA A 325 11.29 12.90 -4.20
N VAL A 326 11.90 14.02 -4.62
CA VAL A 326 12.25 14.26 -6.03
C VAL A 326 13.24 13.22 -6.55
N VAL A 327 14.24 12.84 -5.75
CA VAL A 327 15.17 11.76 -6.11
C VAL A 327 14.43 10.44 -6.30
N VAL A 328 13.52 10.10 -5.40
CA VAL A 328 12.67 8.89 -5.53
C VAL A 328 11.85 8.94 -6.83
N ALA A 329 11.26 10.08 -7.16
CA ALA A 329 10.51 10.24 -8.40
C ALA A 329 11.36 9.97 -9.66
N VAL A 330 12.58 10.52 -9.71
CA VAL A 330 13.51 10.28 -10.81
C VAL A 330 13.86 8.78 -10.92
N LEU A 331 14.07 8.13 -9.79
CA LEU A 331 14.37 6.68 -9.76
C LEU A 331 13.18 5.82 -10.24
N PHE A 332 11.93 6.19 -9.92
CA PHE A 332 10.76 5.53 -10.49
C PHE A 332 10.66 5.73 -12.02
N LEU A 333 10.99 6.91 -12.53
CA LEU A 333 11.05 7.14 -13.98
C LEU A 333 12.15 6.31 -14.65
N LEU A 334 13.32 6.17 -14.03
CA LEU A 334 14.38 5.29 -14.52
C LEU A 334 13.99 3.81 -14.48
N ALA A 335 13.20 3.41 -13.48
CA ALA A 335 12.71 2.04 -13.35
C ALA A 335 11.79 1.59 -14.50
N LEU A 336 11.19 2.52 -15.26
CA LEU A 336 10.40 2.21 -16.46
C LEU A 336 11.19 1.37 -17.47
N PHE A 337 12.49 1.57 -17.56
CA PHE A 337 13.37 0.84 -18.48
C PHE A 337 13.75 -0.56 -17.97
N LEU A 338 13.39 -0.89 -16.72
CA LEU A 338 13.67 -2.18 -16.09
C LEU A 338 12.50 -3.16 -16.19
N SER A 339 11.60 -2.96 -17.16
CA SER A 339 10.39 -3.77 -17.31
C SER A 339 10.68 -5.27 -17.50
N PRO A 340 11.75 -5.73 -18.23
CA PRO A 340 12.05 -7.17 -18.27
C PRO A 340 12.40 -7.75 -16.90
N ILE A 341 13.10 -6.99 -16.05
CA ILE A 341 13.41 -7.40 -14.68
C ILE A 341 12.12 -7.49 -13.86
N ALA A 342 11.20 -6.53 -14.04
CA ALA A 342 9.92 -6.56 -13.36
C ALA A 342 9.09 -7.80 -13.73
N GLN A 343 9.06 -8.18 -14.99
CA GLN A 343 8.40 -9.39 -15.45
C GLN A 343 9.07 -10.67 -14.92
N MET A 344 10.40 -10.70 -14.85
CA MET A 344 11.12 -11.84 -14.25
C MET A 344 10.79 -12.02 -12.77
N ILE A 345 10.66 -10.92 -12.01
CA ILE A 345 10.37 -10.96 -10.57
C ILE A 345 8.87 -11.20 -10.32
N GLY A 346 8.00 -10.50 -11.02
CA GLY A 346 6.55 -10.45 -10.78
C GLY A 346 5.71 -11.36 -11.68
N GLY A 347 6.28 -11.98 -12.70
CA GLY A 347 5.53 -12.74 -13.72
C GLY A 347 4.90 -14.05 -13.24
N GLY A 348 5.27 -14.53 -12.05
CA GLY A 348 4.76 -15.77 -11.49
C GLY A 348 5.31 -17.03 -12.17
N TYR A 349 4.98 -18.18 -11.57
CA TYR A 349 5.26 -19.51 -12.09
C TYR A 349 3.97 -20.31 -12.17
N THR A 350 3.62 -20.78 -13.36
CA THR A 350 2.43 -21.62 -13.57
C THR A 350 2.87 -23.07 -13.75
N PRO A 351 2.56 -23.98 -12.81
CA PRO A 351 2.78 -25.40 -12.97
C PRO A 351 1.94 -25.95 -14.14
N GLU A 352 2.35 -27.11 -14.72
CA GLU A 352 1.59 -27.76 -15.79
C GLU A 352 0.12 -28.04 -15.44
N MET A 353 -0.16 -28.31 -14.16
CA MET A 353 -1.51 -28.41 -13.60
C MET A 353 -1.57 -27.61 -12.30
N GLY A 354 -2.29 -26.47 -12.30
CA GLY A 354 -2.51 -25.68 -11.08
C GLY A 354 -2.65 -24.17 -11.30
N LYS A 355 -2.83 -23.47 -10.18
CA LYS A 355 -2.87 -21.99 -10.15
C LYS A 355 -1.46 -21.42 -10.27
N THR A 356 -1.33 -20.23 -10.84
CA THR A 356 -0.06 -19.49 -10.86
C THR A 356 0.38 -19.20 -9.42
N LEU A 357 1.65 -19.48 -9.13
CA LEU A 357 2.30 -19.19 -7.85
C LEU A 357 3.35 -18.10 -8.05
N TYR A 358 3.62 -17.35 -7.00
CA TYR A 358 4.56 -16.22 -7.03
C TYR A 358 5.69 -16.39 -6.00
N PRO A 359 6.57 -17.39 -6.17
CA PRO A 359 7.57 -17.77 -5.17
C PRO A 359 8.61 -16.68 -4.89
N ILE A 360 8.75 -15.68 -5.76
CA ILE A 360 9.69 -14.56 -5.62
C ILE A 360 9.06 -13.41 -4.82
N THR A 361 7.80 -13.06 -5.09
CA THR A 361 7.11 -11.92 -4.47
C THR A 361 6.35 -12.30 -3.20
N ALA A 362 5.88 -13.54 -3.08
CA ALA A 362 5.15 -14.02 -1.90
C ALA A 362 5.90 -13.81 -0.56
N PRO A 363 7.22 -14.06 -0.45
CA PRO A 363 7.98 -13.75 0.76
C PRO A 363 7.89 -12.29 1.16
N VAL A 364 7.86 -11.38 0.18
CA VAL A 364 7.77 -9.93 0.43
C VAL A 364 6.44 -9.58 1.07
N LEU A 365 5.34 -10.14 0.56
CA LEU A 365 4.00 -9.91 1.10
C LEU A 365 3.90 -10.36 2.56
N ILE A 366 4.44 -11.54 2.87
CA ILE A 366 4.46 -12.08 4.24
C ILE A 366 5.28 -11.18 5.16
N ILE A 367 6.44 -10.69 4.71
CA ILE A 367 7.30 -9.81 5.49
C ILE A 367 6.66 -8.45 5.70
N VAL A 368 6.07 -7.85 4.68
CA VAL A 368 5.35 -6.56 4.80
C VAL A 368 4.21 -6.71 5.80
N GLY A 369 3.44 -7.80 5.72
CA GLY A 369 2.40 -8.10 6.69
C GLY A 369 2.94 -8.24 8.12
N CYS A 370 4.09 -8.90 8.29
CA CYS A 370 4.78 -9.00 9.59
C CYS A 370 5.20 -7.62 10.13
N LEU A 371 5.72 -6.74 9.30
CA LEU A 371 6.10 -5.37 9.70
C LEU A 371 4.87 -4.57 10.16
N MET A 372 3.74 -4.71 9.46
CA MET A 372 2.49 -4.04 9.83
C MET A 372 1.86 -4.59 11.11
N ALA A 373 2.09 -5.85 11.45
CA ALA A 373 1.62 -6.46 12.69
C ALA A 373 2.17 -5.78 13.95
N SER A 374 3.27 -5.02 13.86
CA SER A 374 3.79 -4.21 14.97
C SER A 374 2.78 -3.20 15.52
N ASN A 375 1.78 -2.79 14.74
CA ASN A 375 0.70 -1.91 15.20
C ASN A 375 -0.16 -2.53 16.31
N LEU A 376 -0.20 -3.86 16.45
CA LEU A 376 -0.92 -4.54 17.53
C LEU A 376 -0.40 -4.16 18.94
N THR A 377 0.85 -3.74 19.05
CA THR A 377 1.44 -3.29 20.33
C THR A 377 0.86 -1.97 20.84
N ARG A 378 0.16 -1.21 19.98
CA ARG A 378 -0.49 0.06 20.33
C ARG A 378 -1.90 -0.12 20.88
N ILE A 379 -2.43 -1.35 20.92
CA ILE A 379 -3.78 -1.68 21.38
C ILE A 379 -3.69 -2.07 22.85
N ASP A 380 -4.55 -1.46 23.68
CA ASP A 380 -4.69 -1.85 25.09
C ASP A 380 -5.60 -3.08 25.21
N TRP A 381 -4.97 -4.26 25.20
CA TRP A 381 -5.68 -5.54 25.30
C TRP A 381 -6.36 -5.78 26.65
N GLY A 382 -6.08 -4.96 27.67
CA GLY A 382 -6.77 -5.01 28.97
C GLY A 382 -8.16 -4.36 28.94
N LYS A 383 -8.47 -3.54 27.94
CA LYS A 383 -9.76 -2.86 27.81
C LYS A 383 -10.62 -3.53 26.74
N TRP A 384 -11.64 -4.26 27.15
CA TRP A 384 -12.52 -4.99 26.23
C TRP A 384 -13.27 -4.12 25.23
N ASP A 385 -13.58 -2.87 25.56
CA ASP A 385 -14.21 -1.90 24.66
C ASP A 385 -13.27 -1.36 23.56
N GLU A 386 -11.97 -1.63 23.68
CA GLU A 386 -10.95 -1.37 22.67
C GLU A 386 -10.44 -2.66 22.01
N ALA A 387 -10.15 -3.67 22.83
CA ALA A 387 -9.55 -4.94 22.41
C ALA A 387 -10.44 -5.73 21.45
N LEU A 388 -11.75 -5.92 21.78
CA LEU A 388 -12.63 -6.73 20.96
C LEU A 388 -12.94 -6.12 19.59
N PRO A 389 -13.24 -4.81 19.44
CA PRO A 389 -13.39 -4.19 18.12
C PRO A 389 -12.10 -4.25 17.30
N ALA A 390 -10.94 -3.99 17.90
CA ALA A 390 -9.65 -4.11 17.21
C ALA A 390 -9.39 -5.56 16.76
N PHE A 391 -9.64 -6.55 17.62
CA PHE A 391 -9.50 -7.97 17.31
C PHE A 391 -10.37 -8.37 16.11
N LEU A 392 -11.64 -8.02 16.14
CA LEU A 392 -12.58 -8.32 15.06
C LEU A 392 -12.16 -7.65 13.75
N THR A 393 -11.61 -6.44 13.82
CA THR A 393 -11.08 -5.73 12.65
C THR A 393 -9.91 -6.50 12.03
N PHE A 394 -8.86 -6.79 12.82
CA PHE A 394 -7.64 -7.33 12.24
C PHE A 394 -7.74 -8.80 11.86
N VAL A 395 -8.54 -9.61 12.57
CA VAL A 395 -8.78 -11.03 12.23
C VAL A 395 -9.86 -11.16 11.16
N GLY A 396 -10.86 -10.28 11.17
CA GLY A 396 -11.94 -10.30 10.19
C GLY A 396 -11.44 -10.15 8.76
N MET A 397 -10.48 -9.27 8.51
CA MET A 397 -9.97 -9.01 7.14
C MET A 397 -9.46 -10.26 6.41
N PRO A 398 -8.52 -11.06 6.95
CA PRO A 398 -8.06 -12.26 6.28
C PRO A 398 -9.11 -13.38 6.25
N LEU A 399 -9.98 -13.50 7.28
CA LEU A 399 -10.98 -14.55 7.35
C LEU A 399 -12.14 -14.34 6.38
N THR A 400 -12.53 -13.07 6.14
CA THR A 400 -13.57 -12.73 5.16
C THR A 400 -13.01 -12.47 3.77
N TYR A 401 -11.69 -12.49 3.62
CA TYR A 401 -11.00 -12.06 2.39
C TYR A 401 -11.37 -10.62 1.96
N SER A 402 -11.72 -9.78 2.93
CA SER A 402 -12.24 -8.43 2.71
C SER A 402 -11.79 -7.43 3.78
N ILE A 403 -11.08 -6.39 3.36
CA ILE A 403 -10.69 -5.28 4.25
C ILE A 403 -11.94 -4.55 4.75
N ALA A 404 -12.93 -4.36 3.87
CA ALA A 404 -14.17 -3.67 4.19
C ALA A 404 -14.95 -4.36 5.30
N ASP A 405 -15.07 -5.70 5.23
CA ASP A 405 -15.84 -6.47 6.21
C ASP A 405 -15.13 -6.53 7.56
N GLY A 406 -13.79 -6.67 7.55
CA GLY A 406 -13.00 -6.54 8.78
C GLY A 406 -13.15 -5.17 9.43
N MET A 407 -13.11 -4.08 8.67
CA MET A 407 -13.38 -2.74 9.19
C MET A 407 -14.81 -2.61 9.74
N ALA A 408 -15.81 -3.11 9.00
CA ALA A 408 -17.21 -3.06 9.42
C ALA A 408 -17.42 -3.73 10.78
N LEU A 409 -16.84 -4.92 10.99
CA LEU A 409 -16.90 -5.62 12.27
C LEU A 409 -16.40 -4.77 13.43
N GLY A 410 -15.29 -4.06 13.26
CA GLY A 410 -14.74 -3.18 14.28
C GLY A 410 -15.55 -1.92 14.49
N PHE A 411 -15.93 -1.24 13.41
CA PHE A 411 -16.70 0.02 13.49
C PHE A 411 -18.12 -0.18 14.02
N ILE A 412 -18.74 -1.34 13.79
CA ILE A 412 -20.08 -1.66 14.34
C ILE A 412 -19.96 -2.05 15.82
N THR A 413 -19.02 -2.91 16.18
CA THR A 413 -18.86 -3.39 17.57
C THR A 413 -18.42 -2.33 18.55
N TYR A 414 -17.58 -1.40 18.14
CA TYR A 414 -17.04 -0.35 19.02
C TYR A 414 -18.14 0.53 19.66
N PRO A 415 -19.05 1.19 18.90
CA PRO A 415 -20.12 1.99 19.49
C PRO A 415 -21.04 1.18 20.39
N VAL A 416 -21.38 -0.05 19.98
CA VAL A 416 -22.25 -0.95 20.75
C VAL A 416 -21.65 -1.23 22.13
N LEU A 417 -20.40 -1.69 22.18
CA LEU A 417 -19.73 -1.99 23.45
C LEU A 417 -19.57 -0.74 24.33
N LYS A 418 -19.24 0.38 23.73
CA LYS A 418 -19.04 1.64 24.44
C LYS A 418 -20.34 2.13 25.09
N ILE A 419 -21.46 2.10 24.34
CA ILE A 419 -22.78 2.50 24.82
C ILE A 419 -23.26 1.53 25.90
N CYS A 420 -23.15 0.22 25.69
CA CYS A 420 -23.51 -0.79 26.68
C CYS A 420 -22.69 -0.69 27.98
N SER A 421 -21.46 -0.16 27.90
CA SER A 421 -20.61 0.11 29.06
C SER A 421 -20.88 1.45 29.72
N GLY A 422 -21.93 2.19 29.32
CA GLY A 422 -22.28 3.50 29.89
C GLY A 422 -21.33 4.63 29.51
N LYS A 423 -20.50 4.45 28.49
CA LYS A 423 -19.53 5.44 28.00
C LYS A 423 -20.09 6.21 26.79
N SER A 424 -19.73 7.47 26.65
CA SER A 424 -20.12 8.29 25.50
C SER A 424 -19.35 7.89 24.25
N VAL A 425 -20.01 7.95 23.10
CA VAL A 425 -19.45 7.73 21.76
C VAL A 425 -19.65 8.98 20.92
N HIS A 426 -18.65 9.33 20.13
CA HIS A 426 -18.78 10.48 19.23
C HIS A 426 -19.82 10.17 18.14
N PRO A 427 -20.78 11.06 17.82
CA PRO A 427 -21.88 10.81 16.86
C PRO A 427 -21.39 10.33 15.48
N VAL A 428 -20.23 10.78 15.03
CA VAL A 428 -19.63 10.33 13.75
C VAL A 428 -19.32 8.83 13.76
N MET A 429 -18.91 8.27 14.89
CA MET A 429 -18.65 6.81 14.99
C MET A 429 -19.94 6.00 14.89
N ILE A 430 -21.04 6.53 15.44
CA ILE A 430 -22.37 5.93 15.29
C ILE A 430 -22.82 6.01 13.83
N LEU A 431 -22.61 7.16 13.18
CA LEU A 431 -22.95 7.32 11.76
C LEU A 431 -22.19 6.34 10.88
N ILE A 432 -20.89 6.16 11.10
CA ILE A 432 -20.05 5.20 10.35
C ILE A 432 -20.56 3.76 10.58
N ALA A 433 -20.88 3.40 11.82
CA ALA A 433 -21.44 2.08 12.14
C ALA A 433 -22.78 1.84 11.42
N VAL A 434 -23.67 2.83 11.40
CA VAL A 434 -24.94 2.77 10.69
C VAL A 434 -24.74 2.64 9.18
N LEU A 435 -23.78 3.36 8.59
CA LEU A 435 -23.46 3.25 7.17
C LEU A 435 -22.96 1.83 6.80
N PHE A 436 -22.12 1.21 7.63
CA PHE A 436 -21.70 -0.17 7.43
C PHE A 436 -22.86 -1.17 7.61
N LEU A 437 -23.75 -0.96 8.59
CA LEU A 437 -24.94 -1.79 8.75
C LEU A 437 -25.89 -1.68 7.55
N LEU A 438 -26.14 -0.45 7.07
CA LEU A 438 -26.99 -0.24 5.90
C LEU A 438 -26.41 -0.91 4.65
N ARG A 439 -25.07 -0.93 4.52
CA ARG A 439 -24.43 -1.68 3.44
C ARG A 439 -24.89 -3.15 3.39
N TYR A 440 -24.86 -3.85 4.52
CA TYR A 440 -25.26 -5.26 4.57
C TYR A 440 -26.76 -5.45 4.36
N VAL A 441 -27.59 -4.50 4.80
CA VAL A 441 -29.03 -4.56 4.61
C VAL A 441 -29.43 -4.28 3.16
N MET A 442 -28.75 -3.34 2.49
CA MET A 442 -29.12 -2.91 1.12
C MET A 442 -28.50 -3.76 0.02
N LEU A 443 -27.31 -4.30 0.25
CA LEU A 443 -26.58 -5.03 -0.80
C LEU A 443 -26.88 -6.53 -0.80
N GLY A 444 -27.48 -7.07 0.31
CA GLY A 444 -27.73 -8.53 0.46
C GLY A 444 -26.46 -9.33 0.10
N ASP A 445 -26.08 -10.29 0.86
CA ASP A 445 -24.87 -11.08 0.60
C ASP A 445 -24.60 -11.43 -0.86
#